data_46e3892098144e2c7d2992e9fdcf2e87
#
_entry.id   46e3892098144e2c7d2992e9fdcf2e87
#
_cell.length_a   1.000
_cell.length_b   1.000
_cell.length_c   1.000
_cell.angle_alpha   90.00
_cell.angle_beta   90.00
_cell.angle_gamma   90.00
#
_symmetry.space_group_name_H-M   'P 1'
#
loop_
_entity.id
_entity.type
_entity.pdbx_description
1 polymer ?
#
loop_
_entity_poly.entity_id
_entity_poly.type
_entity_poly.pdbx_seq_one_letter_code
_entity_poly.pdbx_strand_id
1 'polypeptide(L)'
;EEEEVDAYFVKVPVEKVFSEPEQDYAQRIADSLKRVGVSVVQIEDFDCSDEFLENHNITKTELSSIITDFLGKLTRKIVDLQELILVSVGGETSYKCCHSLDSKNLQLIDEVEPAIPLCLDYNSQWVITKSGNLGNPKTLINIVKYLEQHK
;
A
#
# COMPACT_ATOMS: atom_id res chain seq x y z
N GLU A 1 11.70 -22.86 -12.80
CA GLU A 1 11.94 -21.44 -13.11
C GLU A 1 11.17 -20.62 -12.09
N GLU A 2 11.86 -19.86 -11.24
CA GLU A 2 11.22 -18.87 -10.39
C GLU A 2 10.73 -17.76 -11.31
N GLU A 3 9.42 -17.54 -11.32
CA GLU A 3 8.82 -16.43 -12.08
C GLU A 3 9.09 -15.14 -11.32
N GLU A 4 9.99 -14.35 -11.84
CA GLU A 4 10.34 -13.03 -11.29
C GLU A 4 9.41 -11.96 -11.85
N VAL A 5 8.97 -11.07 -10.98
CA VAL A 5 8.26 -9.84 -11.34
C VAL A 5 9.17 -8.67 -11.01
N ASP A 6 9.44 -7.83 -12.00
CA ASP A 6 10.18 -6.61 -11.78
C ASP A 6 9.34 -5.63 -10.96
N ALA A 7 9.90 -5.15 -9.87
CA ALA A 7 9.25 -4.18 -9.01
C ALA A 7 10.27 -3.22 -8.40
N TYR A 8 9.84 -1.99 -8.20
CA TYR A 8 10.60 -0.99 -7.45
C TYR A 8 10.20 -1.06 -5.98
N PHE A 9 11.15 -1.39 -5.10
CA PHE A 9 10.92 -1.50 -3.67
C PHE A 9 11.32 -0.22 -2.96
N VAL A 10 10.41 0.32 -2.18
CA VAL A 10 10.65 1.48 -1.32
C VAL A 10 10.48 1.04 0.13
N LYS A 11 11.57 1.07 0.87
CA LYS A 11 11.56 0.81 2.32
C LYS A 11 11.62 2.15 3.03
N VAL A 12 10.58 2.46 3.79
CA VAL A 12 10.50 3.70 4.56
C VAL A 12 10.87 3.40 6.00
N PRO A 13 11.97 3.95 6.52
CA PRO A 13 12.30 3.81 7.93
C PRO A 13 11.17 4.35 8.81
N VAL A 14 10.85 3.65 9.90
CA VAL A 14 9.72 4.03 10.76
C VAL A 14 9.88 5.46 11.32
N GLU A 15 11.08 5.92 11.57
CA GLU A 15 11.35 7.28 12.05
C GLU A 15 10.90 8.36 11.05
N LYS A 16 10.92 8.03 9.76
CA LYS A 16 10.54 8.98 8.70
C LYS A 16 9.05 9.28 8.68
N VAL A 17 8.20 8.42 9.22
CA VAL A 17 6.75 8.67 9.25
C VAL A 17 6.39 9.85 10.17
N PHE A 18 7.27 10.23 11.09
CA PHE A 18 7.09 11.37 12.00
C PHE A 18 7.48 12.72 11.38
N SER A 19 8.24 12.71 10.29
CA SER A 19 8.76 13.94 9.65
C SER A 19 8.02 14.34 8.37
N GLU A 20 6.92 13.68 8.07
CA GLU A 20 6.06 13.95 6.91
C GLU A 20 6.79 13.99 5.55
N PRO A 21 7.59 12.96 5.18
CA PRO A 21 8.33 12.95 3.92
C PRO A 21 7.50 12.47 2.72
N GLU A 22 6.16 12.46 2.81
CA GLU A 22 5.29 11.82 1.81
C GLU A 22 5.53 12.36 0.41
N GLN A 23 5.80 13.66 0.27
CA GLN A 23 5.97 14.27 -1.05
C GLN A 23 7.19 13.72 -1.80
N ASP A 24 8.32 13.54 -1.12
CA ASP A 24 9.55 13.00 -1.73
C ASP A 24 9.37 11.54 -2.14
N TYR A 25 8.77 10.73 -1.27
CA TYR A 25 8.46 9.34 -1.58
C TYR A 25 7.42 9.22 -2.69
N ALA A 26 6.38 10.06 -2.68
CA ALA A 26 5.34 10.04 -3.70
C ALA A 26 5.90 10.31 -5.09
N GLN A 27 6.79 11.29 -5.25
CA GLN A 27 7.42 11.58 -6.53
C GLN A 27 8.29 10.42 -7.02
N ARG A 28 9.11 9.85 -6.15
CA ARG A 28 9.94 8.68 -6.48
C ARG A 28 9.11 7.48 -6.91
N ILE A 29 8.02 7.22 -6.21
CA ILE A 29 7.13 6.09 -6.52
C ILE A 29 6.39 6.35 -7.84
N ALA A 30 5.84 7.54 -8.05
CA ALA A 30 5.18 7.91 -9.30
C ALA A 30 6.11 7.75 -10.51
N ASP A 31 7.36 8.21 -10.40
CA ASP A 31 8.37 8.08 -11.44
C ASP A 31 8.73 6.61 -11.69
N SER A 32 8.83 5.81 -10.63
CA SER A 32 9.13 4.38 -10.75
C SER A 32 7.99 3.60 -11.41
N LEU A 33 6.74 3.97 -11.18
CA LEU A 33 5.58 3.35 -11.83
C LEU A 33 5.60 3.54 -13.35
N LYS A 34 6.03 4.71 -13.81
CA LYS A 34 6.20 4.97 -15.25
C LYS A 34 7.30 4.13 -15.88
N ARG A 35 8.37 3.86 -15.13
CA ARG A 35 9.57 3.16 -15.61
C ARG A 35 9.48 1.64 -15.48
N VAL A 36 9.03 1.15 -14.33
CA VAL A 36 9.00 -0.28 -13.97
C VAL A 36 7.60 -0.87 -14.04
N GLY A 37 6.58 -0.10 -13.71
CA GLY A 37 5.18 -0.51 -13.72
C GLY A 37 4.66 -1.04 -12.38
N VAL A 38 5.52 -1.48 -11.49
CA VAL A 38 5.15 -1.99 -10.16
C VAL A 38 6.02 -1.34 -9.10
N SER A 39 5.40 -0.82 -8.04
CA SER A 39 6.11 -0.31 -6.86
C SER A 39 5.54 -0.96 -5.60
N VAL A 40 6.43 -1.36 -4.72
CA VAL A 40 6.07 -1.92 -3.41
C VAL A 40 6.61 -1.00 -2.32
N VAL A 41 5.74 -0.55 -1.44
CA VAL A 41 6.08 0.32 -0.31
C VAL A 41 5.95 -0.46 0.98
N GLN A 42 6.99 -0.46 1.76
CA GLN A 42 7.05 -1.15 3.05
C GLN A 42 7.64 -0.23 4.11
N ILE A 43 7.04 -0.22 5.29
CA ILE A 43 7.67 0.42 6.45
C ILE A 43 8.74 -0.52 7.01
N GLU A 44 9.97 -0.03 7.09
CA GLU A 44 11.13 -0.80 7.51
C GLU A 44 11.35 -0.69 9.01
N ASP A 45 11.90 -1.74 9.60
CA ASP A 45 12.32 -1.80 11.00
C ASP A 45 11.22 -1.40 11.98
N PHE A 46 10.05 -2.03 11.78
CA PHE A 46 8.94 -1.87 12.71
C PHE A 46 9.30 -2.53 14.05
N ASP A 47 10.19 -1.90 14.79
CA ASP A 47 10.50 -2.28 16.16
C ASP A 47 9.54 -1.61 17.11
N CYS A 48 8.61 -2.39 17.64
CA CYS A 48 7.71 -1.97 18.71
C CYS A 48 8.36 -2.14 20.09
N SER A 49 9.68 -1.97 20.17
CA SER A 49 10.35 -2.02 21.48
C SER A 49 9.80 -0.96 22.42
N ASP A 50 9.76 -1.28 23.70
CA ASP A 50 9.31 -0.33 24.73
C ASP A 50 10.17 0.92 24.72
N GLU A 51 11.47 0.78 24.44
CA GLU A 51 12.40 1.90 24.33
C GLU A 51 12.02 2.87 23.21
N PHE A 52 11.70 2.37 22.01
CA PHE A 52 11.26 3.20 20.89
C PHE A 52 9.97 3.96 21.22
N LEU A 53 9.00 3.27 21.81
CA LEU A 53 7.72 3.86 22.19
C LEU A 53 7.87 4.92 23.28
N GLU A 54 8.70 4.68 24.28
CA GLU A 54 9.01 5.64 25.36
C GLU A 54 9.71 6.88 24.81
N ASN A 55 10.70 6.71 23.93
CA ASN A 55 11.44 7.81 23.33
C ASN A 55 10.55 8.74 22.51
N HIS A 56 9.49 8.22 21.90
CA HIS A 56 8.52 8.98 21.12
C HIS A 56 7.26 9.36 21.91
N ASN A 57 7.16 8.92 23.15
CA ASN A 57 6.01 9.14 24.04
C ASN A 57 4.67 8.72 23.41
N ILE A 58 4.63 7.52 22.82
CA ILE A 58 3.48 6.97 22.15
C ILE A 58 3.24 5.51 22.55
N THR A 59 2.01 5.04 22.37
CA THR A 59 1.63 3.63 22.53
C THR A 59 1.79 2.86 21.21
N LYS A 60 1.75 1.54 21.27
CA LYS A 60 1.72 0.68 20.06
C LYS A 60 0.55 1.01 19.13
N THR A 61 -0.62 1.25 19.72
CA THR A 61 -1.83 1.61 18.96
C THR A 61 -1.66 2.96 18.26
N GLU A 62 -1.08 3.94 18.94
CA GLU A 62 -0.78 5.25 18.34
C GLU A 62 0.24 5.13 17.22
N LEU A 63 1.30 4.34 17.38
CA LEU A 63 2.29 4.12 16.34
C LEU A 63 1.66 3.46 15.11
N SER A 64 0.83 2.43 15.30
CA SER A 64 0.12 1.78 14.20
C SER A 64 -0.76 2.77 13.43
N SER A 65 -1.49 3.63 14.13
CA SER A 65 -2.31 4.68 13.54
C SER A 65 -1.47 5.71 12.76
N ILE A 66 -0.34 6.14 13.31
CA ILE A 66 0.58 7.07 12.63
C ILE A 66 1.11 6.47 11.32
N ILE A 67 1.50 5.20 11.34
CA ILE A 67 1.99 4.50 10.14
C ILE A 67 0.91 4.38 9.09
N THR A 68 -0.30 3.97 9.45
CA THR A 68 -1.39 3.82 8.48
C THR A 68 -1.88 5.17 7.96
N ASP A 69 -1.87 6.21 8.77
CA ASP A 69 -2.14 7.59 8.31
C ASP A 69 -1.09 8.06 7.30
N PHE A 70 0.19 7.78 7.56
CA PHE A 70 1.27 8.07 6.62
C PHE A 70 1.04 7.37 5.27
N LEU A 71 0.75 6.08 5.30
CA LEU A 71 0.49 5.29 4.09
C LEU A 71 -0.73 5.81 3.32
N GLY A 72 -1.77 6.22 4.01
CA GLY A 72 -2.95 6.84 3.39
C GLY A 72 -2.61 8.16 2.70
N LYS A 73 -1.91 9.06 3.36
CA LYS A 73 -1.46 10.35 2.79
C LYS A 73 -0.51 10.13 1.61
N LEU A 74 0.43 9.20 1.74
CA LEU A 74 1.34 8.83 0.65
C LEU A 74 0.57 8.34 -0.58
N THR A 75 -0.40 7.44 -0.38
CA THR A 75 -1.25 6.93 -1.45
C THR A 75 -1.98 8.05 -2.18
N ARG A 76 -2.56 9.01 -1.46
CA ARG A 76 -3.23 10.18 -2.07
C ARG A 76 -2.28 10.97 -2.95
N LYS A 77 -1.09 11.26 -2.47
CA LYS A 77 -0.08 12.02 -3.22
C LYS A 77 0.39 11.29 -4.47
N ILE A 78 0.56 9.97 -4.40
CA ILE A 78 0.95 9.18 -5.58
C ILE A 78 -0.16 9.17 -6.62
N VAL A 79 -1.40 8.95 -6.22
CA VAL A 79 -2.56 8.94 -7.13
C VAL A 79 -2.76 10.28 -7.82
N ASP A 80 -2.48 11.39 -7.14
CA ASP A 80 -2.52 12.73 -7.75
C ASP A 80 -1.43 12.94 -8.83
N LEU A 81 -0.35 12.20 -8.77
CA LEU A 81 0.77 12.29 -9.72
C LEU A 81 0.69 11.27 -10.85
N GLN A 82 0.13 10.09 -10.61
CA GLN A 82 0.15 8.97 -11.52
C GLN A 82 -1.08 8.07 -11.33
N GLU A 83 -1.77 7.79 -12.41
CA GLU A 83 -2.82 6.77 -12.42
C GLU A 83 -2.24 5.39 -12.07
N LEU A 84 -2.92 4.65 -11.21
CA LEU A 84 -2.46 3.36 -10.72
C LEU A 84 -3.61 2.46 -10.25
N ILE A 85 -3.29 1.19 -10.06
CA ILE A 85 -4.12 0.24 -9.34
C ILE A 85 -3.52 0.09 -7.94
N LEU A 86 -4.31 0.39 -6.92
CA LEU A 86 -3.88 0.28 -5.53
C LEU A 86 -4.02 -1.16 -5.05
N VAL A 87 -2.95 -1.72 -4.53
CA VAL A 87 -2.96 -2.97 -3.79
C VAL A 87 -2.57 -2.67 -2.34
N SER A 88 -3.47 -2.85 -1.41
CA SER A 88 -3.22 -2.59 0.00
C SER A 88 -3.30 -3.88 0.83
N VAL A 89 -2.36 -4.03 1.75
CA VAL A 89 -2.24 -5.20 2.63
C VAL A 89 -2.49 -4.78 4.07
N GLY A 90 -3.44 -5.45 4.72
CA GLY A 90 -3.87 -5.15 6.07
C GLY A 90 -5.14 -4.30 6.11
N GLY A 91 -6.04 -4.60 7.06
CA GLY A 91 -7.35 -3.96 7.14
C GLY A 91 -7.30 -2.48 7.45
N GLU A 92 -6.49 -2.07 8.42
CA GLU A 92 -6.35 -0.66 8.80
C GLU A 92 -5.67 0.15 7.68
N THR A 93 -4.63 -0.39 7.06
CA THR A 93 -3.97 0.23 5.91
C THR A 93 -4.94 0.42 4.75
N SER A 94 -5.71 -0.61 4.43
CA SER A 94 -6.73 -0.55 3.37
C SER A 94 -7.78 0.52 3.65
N TYR A 95 -8.26 0.59 4.89
CA TYR A 95 -9.21 1.62 5.31
C TYR A 95 -8.63 3.03 5.13
N LYS A 96 -7.43 3.27 5.64
CA LYS A 96 -6.79 4.59 5.56
C LYS A 96 -6.48 5.01 4.13
N CYS A 97 -6.00 4.10 3.29
CA CYS A 97 -5.74 4.39 1.88
C CYS A 97 -7.03 4.71 1.13
N CYS A 98 -8.07 3.91 1.29
CA CYS A 98 -9.37 4.17 0.66
C CYS A 98 -10.00 5.47 1.18
N HIS A 99 -9.90 5.75 2.47
CA HIS A 99 -10.39 7.01 3.05
C HIS A 99 -9.66 8.22 2.47
N SER A 100 -8.34 8.16 2.34
CA SER A 100 -7.54 9.23 1.72
C SER A 100 -7.89 9.48 0.26
N LEU A 101 -8.29 8.46 -0.47
CA LEU A 101 -8.72 8.56 -1.87
C LEU A 101 -10.20 8.94 -2.02
N ASP A 102 -10.91 9.11 -0.92
CA ASP A 102 -12.38 9.26 -0.90
C ASP A 102 -13.09 8.10 -1.64
N SER A 103 -12.48 6.91 -1.61
CA SER A 103 -13.02 5.69 -2.21
C SER A 103 -14.09 5.11 -1.31
N LYS A 104 -15.32 5.43 -1.62
CA LYS A 104 -16.52 4.90 -0.98
C LYS A 104 -17.25 3.98 -1.96
N ASN A 105 -18.05 3.07 -1.45
CA ASN A 105 -18.90 2.22 -2.28
C ASN A 105 -18.11 1.43 -3.34
N LEU A 106 -17.16 0.65 -2.87
CA LEU A 106 -16.39 -0.23 -3.75
C LEU A 106 -17.30 -1.30 -4.36
N GLN A 107 -17.32 -1.37 -5.68
CA GLN A 107 -18.01 -2.43 -6.41
C GLN A 107 -17.05 -3.60 -6.64
N LEU A 108 -17.44 -4.79 -6.20
CA LEU A 108 -16.70 -6.01 -6.49
C LEU A 108 -16.80 -6.32 -7.99
N ILE A 109 -15.66 -6.39 -8.66
CA ILE A 109 -15.55 -6.71 -10.08
C ILE A 109 -15.14 -8.16 -10.28
N ASP A 110 -14.13 -8.63 -9.53
CA ASP A 110 -13.62 -9.99 -9.65
C ASP A 110 -12.92 -10.40 -8.35
N GLU A 111 -12.56 -11.65 -8.27
CA GLU A 111 -11.76 -12.21 -7.19
C GLU A 111 -10.44 -12.72 -7.79
N VAL A 112 -9.33 -12.08 -7.42
CA VAL A 112 -7.99 -12.42 -7.96
C VAL A 112 -7.53 -13.78 -7.44
N GLU A 113 -7.70 -13.98 -6.15
CA GLU A 113 -7.56 -15.25 -5.42
C GLU A 113 -8.67 -15.31 -4.37
N PRO A 114 -8.92 -16.47 -3.74
CA PRO A 114 -9.92 -16.56 -2.67
C PRO A 114 -9.73 -15.48 -1.59
N ALA A 115 -10.78 -14.69 -1.35
CA ALA A 115 -10.82 -13.57 -0.42
C ALA A 115 -9.91 -12.38 -0.76
N ILE A 116 -9.47 -12.26 -2.00
CA ILE A 116 -8.69 -11.11 -2.51
C ILE A 116 -9.49 -10.44 -3.64
N PRO A 117 -10.36 -9.47 -3.29
CA PRO A 117 -11.25 -8.84 -4.26
C PRO A 117 -10.55 -7.76 -5.08
N LEU A 118 -10.89 -7.71 -6.36
CA LEU A 118 -10.64 -6.55 -7.23
C LEU A 118 -11.90 -5.70 -7.26
N CYS A 119 -11.77 -4.47 -6.82
CA CYS A 119 -12.88 -3.53 -6.70
C CYS A 119 -12.66 -2.27 -7.52
N LEU A 120 -13.75 -1.61 -7.87
CA LEU A 120 -13.78 -0.33 -8.57
C LEU A 120 -14.67 0.64 -7.78
N ASP A 121 -14.19 1.85 -7.56
CA ASP A 121 -14.97 2.90 -6.93
C ASP A 121 -15.66 3.83 -7.96
N TYR A 122 -16.43 4.80 -7.49
CA TYR A 122 -17.12 5.78 -8.33
C TYR A 122 -16.17 6.66 -9.16
N ASN A 123 -14.94 6.87 -8.67
CA ASN A 123 -13.95 7.70 -9.34
C ASN A 123 -13.08 6.92 -10.32
N SER A 124 -13.49 5.71 -10.66
CA SER A 124 -12.74 4.79 -11.51
C SER A 124 -11.39 4.36 -10.93
N GLN A 125 -11.26 4.41 -9.60
CA GLN A 125 -10.09 3.92 -8.90
C GLN A 125 -10.19 2.41 -8.67
N TRP A 126 -9.26 1.68 -9.23
CA TRP A 126 -9.12 0.24 -8.99
C TRP A 126 -8.40 -0.04 -7.69
N VAL A 127 -8.97 -0.91 -6.88
CA VAL A 127 -8.44 -1.26 -5.55
C VAL A 127 -8.49 -2.76 -5.35
N ILE A 128 -7.37 -3.33 -4.95
CA ILE A 128 -7.27 -4.71 -4.44
C ILE A 128 -6.91 -4.62 -2.96
N THR A 129 -7.68 -5.28 -2.12
CA THR A 129 -7.41 -5.36 -0.70
C THR A 129 -7.06 -6.78 -0.29
N LYS A 130 -6.06 -6.92 0.57
CA LYS A 130 -5.63 -8.21 1.10
C LYS A 130 -5.52 -8.12 2.62
N SER A 131 -6.20 -9.02 3.32
CA SER A 131 -5.95 -9.18 4.76
C SER A 131 -4.51 -9.68 4.99
N GLY A 132 -3.84 -9.15 6.01
CA GLY A 132 -2.45 -9.53 6.31
C GLY A 132 -2.24 -11.02 6.57
N ASN A 133 -3.28 -11.73 7.01
CA ASN A 133 -3.23 -13.16 7.34
C ASN A 133 -3.69 -14.09 6.22
N LEU A 134 -4.19 -13.55 5.11
CA LEU A 134 -4.68 -14.34 3.98
C LEU A 134 -3.66 -14.42 2.86
N GLY A 135 -3.77 -15.49 2.05
CA GLY A 135 -2.91 -15.72 0.92
C GLY A 135 -1.64 -16.51 1.29
N ASN A 136 -0.71 -16.57 0.37
CA ASN A 136 0.58 -17.27 0.49
C ASN A 136 1.72 -16.36 0.03
N PRO A 137 2.99 -16.76 0.17
CA PRO A 137 4.13 -15.91 -0.23
C PRO A 137 4.13 -15.45 -1.69
N LYS A 138 3.41 -16.17 -2.56
CA LYS A 138 3.28 -15.84 -3.99
C LYS A 138 2.09 -14.95 -4.31
N THR A 139 1.26 -14.58 -3.34
CA THR A 139 0.02 -13.83 -3.58
C THR A 139 0.26 -12.50 -4.29
N LEU A 140 1.25 -11.72 -3.88
CA LEU A 140 1.56 -10.44 -4.54
C LEU A 140 2.00 -10.64 -5.99
N ILE A 141 2.81 -11.67 -6.26
CA ILE A 141 3.22 -12.03 -7.62
C ILE A 141 1.99 -12.44 -8.46
N ASN A 142 1.09 -13.22 -7.89
CA ASN A 142 -0.13 -13.65 -8.56
C ASN A 142 -1.07 -12.48 -8.87
N ILE A 143 -1.14 -11.50 -7.98
CA ILE A 143 -1.90 -10.25 -8.23
C ILE A 143 -1.34 -9.51 -9.45
N VAL A 144 -0.02 -9.31 -9.50
CA VAL A 144 0.63 -8.63 -10.63
C VAL A 144 0.36 -9.38 -11.94
N LYS A 145 0.53 -10.69 -11.95
CA LYS A 145 0.24 -11.53 -13.13
C LYS A 145 -1.22 -11.44 -13.57
N TYR A 146 -2.14 -11.50 -12.61
CA TYR A 146 -3.56 -11.33 -12.91
C TYR A 146 -3.83 -9.99 -13.61
N LEU A 147 -3.27 -8.90 -13.10
CA LEU A 147 -3.46 -7.57 -13.69
C LEU A 147 -2.83 -7.45 -15.08
N GLU A 148 -1.67 -8.05 -15.30
CA GLU A 148 -1.03 -8.07 -16.62
C GLU A 148 -1.83 -8.83 -17.67
N GLN A 149 -2.53 -9.90 -17.28
CA GLN A 149 -3.37 -10.69 -18.16
C GLN A 149 -4.70 -10.02 -18.52
N HIS A 150 -5.16 -9.06 -17.70
CA HIS A 150 -6.47 -8.41 -17.82
C HIS A 150 -6.37 -6.93 -18.21
N LYS A 151 -5.28 -6.54 -18.82
CA LYS A 151 -5.11 -5.17 -19.37
C LYS A 151 -6.09 -4.89 -20.50
#